data_65927822acd9ceb2b46e8dd0a8b9213a
#
_entry.id   65927822acd9ceb2b46e8dd0a8b9213a
#
_cell.length_a   1.000
_cell.length_b   1.000
_cell.length_c   1.000
_cell.angle_alpha   90.00
_cell.angle_beta   90.00
_cell.angle_gamma   90.00
#
_symmetry.space_group_name_H-M   'P 1'
#
loop_
_entity.id
_entity.type
_entity.pdbx_description
1 polymer ?
#
loop_
_entity_poly.entity_id
_entity_poly.type
_entity_poly.pdbx_seq_one_letter_code
_entity_poly.pdbx_strand_id
1 'polypeptide(L)'
;REAGHDVTTATLDEPEHGLTDQVLAEADVLLWWGHLAHDEVEQAIVDKVHERVLAGMGLIVLHSGHFSKIFKQLMGTGCDLKWREVGERERLWVVDPSHPIVAGLDSYFELEQEEMYGEHFDVPTPEELVFISWFEGGEVFRSGATYRRGKGKIFYFRPGHETYPTYHNENIQKVIRNAVLWVASPGAPEHQYGHVEPIEPISRKG
;
A
#
# COMPACT_ATOMS: atom_id res chain seq x y z
N ARG A 1 -4.86 -7.98 15.29
CA ARG A 1 -5.53 -8.10 16.61
C ARG A 1 -4.51 -8.17 17.75
N GLU A 2 -3.48 -8.98 17.64
CA GLU A 2 -2.44 -9.07 18.69
C GLU A 2 -1.71 -7.74 18.95
N ALA A 3 -1.61 -6.89 17.93
CA ALA A 3 -1.03 -5.54 18.06
C ALA A 3 -1.99 -4.48 18.61
N GLY A 4 -3.18 -4.87 19.09
CA GLY A 4 -4.16 -3.96 19.69
C GLY A 4 -5.06 -3.23 18.67
N HIS A 5 -5.01 -3.60 17.40
CA HIS A 5 -5.91 -3.05 16.37
C HIS A 5 -7.24 -3.78 16.36
N ASP A 6 -8.33 -3.06 16.15
CA ASP A 6 -9.60 -3.63 15.75
C ASP A 6 -9.54 -4.02 14.27
N VAL A 7 -9.85 -5.27 13.95
CA VAL A 7 -9.66 -5.83 12.61
C VAL A 7 -10.92 -6.53 12.11
N THR A 8 -11.47 -6.01 11.04
CA THR A 8 -12.52 -6.63 10.24
C THR A 8 -11.89 -7.24 8.98
N THR A 9 -12.36 -8.40 8.57
CA THR A 9 -11.94 -9.06 7.33
C THR A 9 -13.05 -8.93 6.29
N ALA A 10 -12.67 -8.80 5.02
CA ALA A 10 -13.57 -8.70 3.89
C ALA A 10 -13.06 -9.60 2.75
N THR A 11 -13.96 -10.28 2.06
CA THR A 11 -13.61 -11.19 0.96
C THR A 11 -14.47 -10.92 -0.27
N LEU A 12 -13.97 -11.36 -1.44
CA LEU A 12 -14.63 -11.19 -2.72
C LEU A 12 -16.07 -11.74 -2.74
N ASP A 13 -16.29 -12.84 -2.02
CA ASP A 13 -17.57 -13.58 -2.05
C ASP A 13 -18.65 -12.96 -1.14
N GLU A 14 -18.30 -11.99 -0.33
CA GLU A 14 -19.27 -11.29 0.53
C GLU A 14 -20.08 -10.25 -0.27
N PRO A 15 -21.31 -9.92 0.15
CA PRO A 15 -22.06 -8.81 -0.43
C PRO A 15 -21.21 -7.52 -0.39
N GLU A 16 -21.18 -6.76 -1.49
CA GLU A 16 -20.28 -5.60 -1.66
C GLU A 16 -18.82 -5.92 -1.34
N HIS A 17 -18.40 -7.18 -1.55
CA HIS A 17 -17.07 -7.70 -1.19
C HIS A 17 -16.70 -7.43 0.27
N GLY A 18 -17.65 -7.35 1.19
CA GLY A 18 -17.46 -6.99 2.59
C GLY A 18 -17.05 -5.53 2.83
N LEU A 19 -16.97 -4.70 1.78
CA LEU A 19 -16.54 -3.30 1.82
C LEU A 19 -17.74 -2.35 1.71
N THR A 20 -18.71 -2.52 2.61
CA THR A 20 -19.88 -1.65 2.69
C THR A 20 -19.47 -0.20 3.03
N ASP A 21 -20.38 0.75 2.77
CA ASP A 21 -20.15 2.16 3.14
C ASP A 21 -19.85 2.33 4.62
N GLN A 22 -20.50 1.54 5.48
CA GLN A 22 -20.23 1.57 6.94
C GLN A 22 -18.81 1.07 7.25
N VAL A 23 -18.42 -0.08 6.73
CA VAL A 23 -17.08 -0.65 6.95
C VAL A 23 -16.00 0.33 6.48
N LEU A 24 -16.17 0.91 5.29
CA LEU A 24 -15.23 1.88 4.75
C LEU A 24 -15.22 3.19 5.54
N ALA A 25 -16.36 3.65 6.07
CA ALA A 25 -16.42 4.87 6.87
C ALA A 25 -15.70 4.73 8.21
N GLU A 26 -15.75 3.56 8.81
CA GLU A 26 -15.11 3.25 10.11
C GLU A 26 -13.63 2.87 9.98
N ALA A 27 -13.17 2.49 8.79
CA ALA A 27 -11.80 2.07 8.57
C ALA A 27 -10.80 3.24 8.53
N ASP A 28 -9.77 3.18 9.37
CA ASP A 28 -8.62 4.08 9.30
C ASP A 28 -7.60 3.61 8.26
N VAL A 29 -7.48 2.28 8.10
CA VAL A 29 -6.52 1.64 7.19
C VAL A 29 -7.15 0.44 6.51
N LEU A 30 -6.94 0.31 5.21
CA LEU A 30 -7.28 -0.89 4.44
C LEU A 30 -5.99 -1.61 4.03
N LEU A 31 -5.90 -2.93 4.35
CA LEU A 31 -4.91 -3.82 3.80
C LEU A 31 -5.54 -4.56 2.62
N TRP A 32 -4.94 -4.44 1.44
CA TRP A 32 -5.38 -5.10 0.24
C TRP A 32 -4.38 -6.18 -0.17
N TRP A 33 -4.82 -7.42 -0.12
CA TRP A 33 -4.12 -8.58 -0.64
C TRP A 33 -5.03 -9.32 -1.60
N GLY A 34 -4.52 -9.82 -2.69
CA GLY A 34 -5.25 -10.66 -3.62
C GLY A 34 -4.29 -11.22 -4.66
N HIS A 35 -4.40 -12.49 -4.99
CA HIS A 35 -3.53 -13.16 -5.96
C HIS A 35 -4.26 -13.49 -7.27
N LEU A 36 -5.56 -13.75 -7.18
CA LEU A 36 -6.43 -14.08 -8.30
C LEU A 36 -7.64 -13.15 -8.33
N ALA A 37 -8.43 -13.26 -9.42
CA ALA A 37 -9.76 -12.65 -9.52
C ALA A 37 -9.79 -11.11 -9.38
N HIS A 38 -8.69 -10.42 -9.69
CA HIS A 38 -8.63 -8.96 -9.62
C HIS A 38 -9.71 -8.28 -10.47
N ASP A 39 -10.07 -8.90 -11.61
CA ASP A 39 -11.08 -8.39 -12.53
C ASP A 39 -12.51 -8.61 -12.03
N GLU A 40 -12.73 -9.49 -11.06
CA GLU A 40 -14.03 -9.76 -10.48
C GLU A 40 -14.46 -8.73 -9.45
N VAL A 41 -13.52 -7.92 -8.93
CA VAL A 41 -13.85 -6.83 -8.02
C VAL A 41 -14.71 -5.80 -8.75
N GLU A 42 -15.89 -5.51 -8.21
CA GLU A 42 -16.84 -4.56 -8.80
C GLU A 42 -16.25 -3.15 -8.83
N GLN A 43 -16.40 -2.45 -9.96
CA GLN A 43 -15.87 -1.09 -10.12
C GLN A 43 -16.45 -0.11 -9.09
N ALA A 44 -17.69 -0.28 -8.71
CA ALA A 44 -18.32 0.56 -7.69
C ALA A 44 -17.61 0.46 -6.33
N ILE A 45 -17.11 -0.73 -5.97
CA ILE A 45 -16.32 -0.93 -4.74
C ILE A 45 -14.93 -0.30 -4.87
N VAL A 46 -14.31 -0.44 -6.04
CA VAL A 46 -13.01 0.22 -6.33
C VAL A 46 -13.15 1.74 -6.18
N ASP A 47 -14.21 2.32 -6.72
CA ASP A 47 -14.46 3.76 -6.67
C ASP A 47 -14.68 4.24 -5.23
N LYS A 48 -15.44 3.50 -4.41
CA LYS A 48 -15.63 3.79 -2.98
C LYS A 48 -14.29 3.78 -2.23
N VAL A 49 -13.46 2.75 -2.44
CA VAL A 49 -12.14 2.65 -1.81
C VAL A 49 -11.24 3.80 -2.27
N HIS A 50 -11.25 4.11 -3.56
CA HIS A 50 -10.50 5.24 -4.13
C HIS A 50 -10.87 6.56 -3.45
N GLU A 51 -12.16 6.87 -3.35
CA GLU A 51 -12.65 8.08 -2.67
C GLU A 51 -12.22 8.13 -1.20
N ARG A 52 -12.29 7.01 -0.49
CA ARG A 52 -11.84 6.91 0.90
C ARG A 52 -10.33 7.15 1.05
N VAL A 53 -9.51 6.62 0.13
CA VAL A 53 -8.07 6.90 0.12
C VAL A 53 -7.83 8.39 -0.14
N LEU A 54 -8.49 9.00 -1.12
CA LEU A 54 -8.35 10.43 -1.38
C LEU A 54 -8.79 11.29 -0.19
N ALA A 55 -9.77 10.83 0.59
CA ALA A 55 -10.24 11.50 1.80
C ALA A 55 -9.29 11.30 3.01
N GLY A 56 -8.38 10.33 2.98
CA GLY A 56 -7.36 10.15 4.02
C GLY A 56 -7.23 8.76 4.61
N MET A 57 -8.05 7.79 4.21
CA MET A 57 -7.85 6.40 4.63
C MET A 57 -6.49 5.89 4.16
N GLY A 58 -5.73 5.26 5.05
CA GLY A 58 -4.48 4.61 4.69
C GLY A 58 -4.70 3.35 3.86
N LEU A 59 -3.81 3.08 2.91
CA LEU A 59 -3.86 1.86 2.10
C LEU A 59 -2.51 1.14 2.15
N ILE A 60 -2.54 -0.15 2.47
CA ILE A 60 -1.39 -1.04 2.34
C ILE A 60 -1.73 -2.07 1.27
N VAL A 61 -0.93 -2.13 0.21
CA VAL A 61 -1.09 -3.09 -0.87
C VAL A 61 0.02 -4.12 -0.79
N LEU A 62 -0.38 -5.38 -0.65
CA LEU A 62 0.54 -6.47 -0.41
C LEU A 62 0.66 -7.35 -1.66
N HIS A 63 1.88 -7.75 -1.97
CA HIS A 63 2.22 -8.76 -2.98
C HIS A 63 1.54 -8.50 -4.34
N SER A 64 0.85 -9.49 -4.87
CA SER A 64 0.12 -9.42 -6.14
C SER A 64 -1.08 -8.47 -6.13
N GLY A 65 -1.39 -7.85 -4.98
CA GLY A 65 -2.32 -6.72 -4.90
C GLY A 65 -1.94 -5.53 -5.81
N HIS A 66 -0.70 -5.49 -6.34
CA HIS A 66 -0.30 -4.52 -7.37
C HIS A 66 -1.17 -4.60 -8.64
N PHE A 67 -1.72 -5.77 -8.96
CA PHE A 67 -2.62 -5.98 -10.10
C PHE A 67 -4.07 -5.57 -9.81
N SER A 68 -4.42 -5.25 -8.55
CA SER A 68 -5.78 -4.83 -8.21
C SER A 68 -6.20 -3.57 -8.97
N LYS A 69 -7.49 -3.50 -9.32
CA LYS A 69 -8.07 -2.31 -9.95
C LYS A 69 -7.81 -1.04 -9.14
N ILE A 70 -7.93 -1.14 -7.80
CA ILE A 70 -7.70 0.01 -6.93
C ILE A 70 -6.26 0.52 -6.99
N PHE A 71 -5.27 -0.37 -6.97
CA PHE A 71 -3.88 0.08 -7.04
C PHE A 71 -3.55 0.68 -8.40
N LYS A 72 -3.97 0.04 -9.50
CA LYS A 72 -3.85 0.58 -10.85
C LYS A 72 -4.48 1.97 -10.99
N GLN A 73 -5.69 2.15 -10.45
CA GLN A 73 -6.39 3.44 -10.49
C GLN A 73 -5.64 4.52 -9.70
N LEU A 74 -5.09 4.20 -8.53
CA LEU A 74 -4.32 5.13 -7.71
C LEU A 74 -2.93 5.43 -8.32
N MET A 75 -2.31 4.48 -8.98
CA MET A 75 -1.00 4.67 -9.62
C MET A 75 -1.11 5.33 -10.99
N GLY A 76 -2.20 5.11 -11.72
CA GLY A 76 -2.40 5.63 -13.08
C GLY A 76 -1.59 4.90 -14.14
N THR A 77 -1.19 3.65 -13.89
CA THR A 77 -0.38 2.80 -14.76
C THR A 77 -0.89 1.37 -14.76
N GLY A 78 -0.32 0.49 -15.59
CA GLY A 78 -0.63 -0.94 -15.63
C GLY A 78 -0.16 -1.71 -14.39
N CYS A 79 0.78 -1.16 -13.65
CA CYS A 79 1.45 -1.82 -12.52
C CYS A 79 2.07 -3.17 -12.89
N ASP A 80 2.48 -3.32 -14.15
CA ASP A 80 3.10 -4.53 -14.68
C ASP A 80 4.52 -4.70 -14.13
N LEU A 81 4.97 -5.95 -14.08
CA LEU A 81 6.30 -6.32 -13.61
C LEU A 81 6.72 -7.66 -14.23
N LYS A 82 7.93 -8.12 -13.95
CA LYS A 82 8.40 -9.49 -14.24
C LYS A 82 8.27 -10.34 -13.01
N TRP A 83 7.92 -11.60 -13.18
CA TRP A 83 7.79 -12.53 -12.07
C TRP A 83 8.26 -13.94 -12.43
N ARG A 84 8.63 -14.71 -11.40
CA ARG A 84 8.98 -16.12 -11.48
C ARG A 84 8.69 -16.79 -10.14
N GLU A 85 7.95 -17.89 -10.16
CA GLU A 85 7.64 -18.67 -8.96
C GLU A 85 8.43 -19.97 -8.97
N VAL A 86 9.54 -20.00 -8.26
CA VAL A 86 10.37 -21.20 -8.07
C VAL A 86 10.82 -21.39 -6.62
N GLY A 87 10.31 -20.57 -5.69
CA GLY A 87 10.64 -20.65 -4.28
C GLY A 87 12.10 -20.27 -3.98
N GLU A 88 12.55 -19.18 -4.58
CA GLU A 88 13.91 -18.69 -4.38
C GLU A 88 14.04 -17.75 -3.17
N ARG A 89 15.26 -17.69 -2.63
CA ARG A 89 15.55 -16.81 -1.51
C ARG A 89 15.46 -15.35 -1.91
N GLU A 90 14.86 -14.55 -1.03
CA GLU A 90 14.79 -13.11 -1.14
C GLU A 90 15.56 -12.44 -0.01
N ARG A 91 16.31 -11.40 -0.31
CA ARG A 91 16.88 -10.47 0.66
C ARG A 91 16.27 -9.09 0.49
N LEU A 92 15.65 -8.60 1.55
CA LEU A 92 15.09 -7.25 1.60
C LEU A 92 16.09 -6.32 2.28
N TRP A 93 16.63 -5.37 1.54
CA TRP A 93 17.49 -4.31 2.04
C TRP A 93 16.66 -3.12 2.50
N VAL A 94 16.96 -2.61 3.70
CA VAL A 94 16.44 -1.33 4.18
C VAL A 94 17.19 -0.21 3.48
N VAL A 95 16.49 0.57 2.65
CA VAL A 95 17.08 1.67 1.88
C VAL A 95 17.09 2.96 2.68
N ASP A 96 15.99 3.22 3.40
CA ASP A 96 15.89 4.38 4.31
C ASP A 96 15.74 3.92 5.76
N PRO A 97 16.85 3.85 6.52
CA PRO A 97 16.82 3.40 7.90
C PRO A 97 16.14 4.41 8.85
N SER A 98 15.84 5.62 8.40
CA SER A 98 15.13 6.64 9.19
C SER A 98 13.61 6.55 9.05
N HIS A 99 13.10 5.79 8.08
CA HIS A 99 11.68 5.69 7.81
C HIS A 99 10.95 4.92 8.93
N PRO A 100 9.79 5.40 9.44
CA PRO A 100 9.07 4.75 10.54
C PRO A 100 8.70 3.28 10.27
N ILE A 101 8.44 2.90 9.03
CA ILE A 101 8.09 1.52 8.64
C ILE A 101 9.21 0.52 8.98
N VAL A 102 10.46 0.92 9.00
CA VAL A 102 11.60 0.05 9.29
C VAL A 102 12.05 0.07 10.75
N ALA A 103 11.31 0.74 11.62
CA ALA A 103 11.66 0.83 13.03
C ALA A 103 11.84 -0.56 13.67
N GLY A 104 13.00 -0.80 14.25
CA GLY A 104 13.36 -2.06 14.90
C GLY A 104 13.71 -3.21 13.94
N LEU A 105 14.03 -2.90 12.68
CA LEU A 105 14.64 -3.83 11.73
C LEU A 105 16.15 -3.59 11.65
N ASP A 106 16.89 -4.64 11.27
CA ASP A 106 18.28 -4.54 10.87
C ASP A 106 18.41 -3.96 9.45
N SER A 107 19.64 -3.77 8.97
CA SER A 107 19.92 -3.23 7.62
C SER A 107 19.32 -4.08 6.49
N TYR A 108 19.08 -5.34 6.72
CA TYR A 108 18.37 -6.26 5.83
C TYR A 108 17.83 -7.45 6.62
N PHE A 109 16.91 -8.19 5.99
CA PHE A 109 16.51 -9.53 6.44
C PHE A 109 16.26 -10.42 5.21
N GLU A 110 16.18 -11.72 5.43
CA GLU A 110 15.99 -12.71 4.37
C GLU A 110 14.71 -13.52 4.58
N LEU A 111 14.14 -13.94 3.46
CA LEU A 111 13.09 -14.94 3.37
C LEU A 111 13.67 -16.13 2.59
N GLU A 112 13.51 -17.33 3.14
CA GLU A 112 14.10 -18.56 2.58
C GLU A 112 13.48 -18.89 1.22
N GLN A 113 12.21 -18.61 1.04
CA GLN A 113 11.46 -18.91 -0.17
C GLN A 113 10.42 -17.83 -0.45
N GLU A 114 10.41 -17.33 -1.67
CA GLU A 114 9.42 -16.38 -2.18
C GLU A 114 9.27 -16.46 -3.70
N GLU A 115 8.18 -15.90 -4.20
CA GLU A 115 8.02 -15.59 -5.61
C GLU A 115 8.87 -14.37 -5.97
N MET A 116 9.69 -14.47 -7.02
CA MET A 116 10.49 -13.36 -7.50
C MET A 116 9.65 -12.36 -8.29
N TYR A 117 9.77 -11.08 -7.92
CA TYR A 117 9.39 -9.95 -8.75
C TYR A 117 10.64 -9.19 -9.18
N GLY A 118 10.64 -8.75 -10.45
CA GLY A 118 11.79 -8.07 -11.05
C GLY A 118 11.41 -6.77 -11.75
N GLU A 119 12.34 -5.84 -11.77
CA GLU A 119 12.19 -4.59 -12.53
C GLU A 119 12.09 -4.85 -14.05
N HIS A 120 11.41 -4.05 -14.84
CA HIS A 120 10.82 -2.75 -14.48
C HIS A 120 9.44 -2.95 -13.86
N PHE A 121 9.16 -2.31 -12.72
CA PHE A 121 7.84 -2.21 -12.14
C PHE A 121 7.17 -0.94 -12.66
N ASP A 122 6.06 -1.09 -13.41
CA ASP A 122 5.34 0.01 -14.05
C ASP A 122 4.47 0.78 -13.04
N VAL A 123 5.14 1.54 -12.19
CA VAL A 123 4.51 2.45 -11.22
C VAL A 123 5.19 3.81 -11.28
N PRO A 124 4.51 4.90 -10.88
CA PRO A 124 5.15 6.21 -10.76
C PRO A 124 6.36 6.15 -9.83
N THR A 125 7.24 7.12 -9.95
CA THR A 125 8.33 7.30 -8.97
C THR A 125 7.73 7.37 -7.57
N PRO A 126 8.13 6.49 -6.64
CA PRO A 126 7.67 6.56 -5.26
C PRO A 126 8.13 7.85 -4.59
N GLU A 127 7.36 8.32 -3.60
CA GLU A 127 7.81 9.43 -2.76
C GLU A 127 9.01 9.02 -1.91
N GLU A 128 8.94 7.80 -1.36
CA GLU A 128 10.04 7.22 -0.58
C GLU A 128 10.20 5.74 -0.97
N LEU A 129 11.44 5.33 -1.18
CA LEU A 129 11.80 3.94 -1.40
C LEU A 129 12.32 3.36 -0.08
N VAL A 130 11.55 2.46 0.51
CA VAL A 130 11.82 1.92 1.84
C VAL A 130 12.61 0.62 1.78
N PHE A 131 12.26 -0.26 0.83
CA PHE A 131 12.94 -1.54 0.63
C PHE A 131 13.28 -1.79 -0.84
N ILE A 132 14.45 -2.41 -1.05
CA ILE A 132 14.82 -3.07 -2.30
C ILE A 132 15.04 -4.55 -2.00
N SER A 133 14.46 -5.42 -2.81
CA SER A 133 14.75 -6.85 -2.79
C SER A 133 15.84 -7.21 -3.78
N TRP A 134 16.64 -8.19 -3.39
CA TRP A 134 17.47 -9.00 -4.25
C TRP A 134 17.00 -10.45 -4.16
N PHE A 135 16.88 -11.11 -5.29
CA PHE A 135 16.50 -12.52 -5.40
C PHE A 135 17.69 -13.38 -5.78
N GLU A 136 17.69 -14.64 -5.41
CA GLU A 136 18.81 -15.57 -5.63
C GLU A 136 19.16 -15.71 -7.13
N GLY A 137 18.18 -15.57 -8.01
CA GLY A 137 18.39 -15.51 -9.45
C GLY A 137 19.10 -14.25 -9.97
N GLY A 138 19.31 -13.24 -9.10
CA GLY A 138 20.04 -12.02 -9.41
C GLY A 138 19.17 -10.80 -9.71
N GLU A 139 17.85 -10.97 -9.78
CA GLU A 139 16.94 -9.86 -10.02
C GLU A 139 16.83 -8.95 -8.80
N VAL A 140 16.52 -7.68 -9.07
CA VAL A 140 16.25 -6.67 -8.05
C VAL A 140 14.86 -6.08 -8.24
N PHE A 141 14.26 -5.58 -7.16
CA PHE A 141 12.91 -5.04 -7.20
C PHE A 141 12.69 -3.98 -6.11
N ARG A 142 11.92 -2.93 -6.43
CA ARG A 142 11.45 -1.94 -5.47
C ARG A 142 10.34 -2.53 -4.60
N SER A 143 10.70 -3.27 -3.58
CA SER A 143 9.81 -4.12 -2.79
C SER A 143 9.05 -3.42 -1.68
N GLY A 144 9.43 -2.20 -1.33
CA GLY A 144 8.70 -1.37 -0.37
C GLY A 144 8.74 0.08 -0.81
N ALA A 145 7.59 0.64 -1.19
CA ALA A 145 7.50 1.96 -1.78
C ALA A 145 6.27 2.72 -1.25
N THR A 146 6.41 4.01 -1.02
CA THR A 146 5.34 4.86 -0.52
C THR A 146 4.84 5.83 -1.56
N TYR A 147 3.56 6.16 -1.47
CA TYR A 147 2.88 7.13 -2.32
C TYR A 147 1.87 7.93 -1.51
N ARG A 148 1.48 9.11 -2.01
CA ARG A 148 0.34 9.88 -1.52
C ARG A 148 -0.65 10.11 -2.64
N ARG A 149 -1.94 9.98 -2.32
CA ARG A 149 -3.02 10.34 -3.23
C ARG A 149 -4.10 11.07 -2.43
N GLY A 150 -4.38 12.31 -2.81
CA GLY A 150 -5.20 13.19 -1.98
C GLY A 150 -4.61 13.36 -0.59
N LYS A 151 -5.36 13.01 0.45
CA LYS A 151 -4.91 13.01 1.84
C LYS A 151 -4.37 11.64 2.31
N GLY A 152 -4.59 10.57 1.52
CA GLY A 152 -4.23 9.20 1.87
C GLY A 152 -2.77 8.87 1.63
N LYS A 153 -2.21 8.09 2.53
CA LYS A 153 -0.90 7.47 2.39
C LYS A 153 -1.06 6.04 1.91
N ILE A 154 -0.18 5.63 0.99
CA ILE A 154 -0.18 4.29 0.40
C ILE A 154 1.19 3.68 0.61
N PHE A 155 1.22 2.43 1.06
CA PHE A 155 2.43 1.63 1.12
C PHE A 155 2.24 0.35 0.31
N TYR A 156 3.07 0.16 -0.71
CA TYR A 156 3.19 -1.11 -1.42
C TYR A 156 4.30 -1.94 -0.80
N PHE A 157 4.03 -3.23 -0.53
CA PHE A 157 5.00 -4.16 0.02
C PHE A 157 4.94 -5.51 -0.70
N ARG A 158 6.05 -5.89 -1.34
CA ARG A 158 6.11 -7.02 -2.26
C ARG A 158 5.93 -8.41 -1.62
N PRO A 159 6.55 -8.76 -0.46
CA PRO A 159 6.45 -10.11 0.09
C PRO A 159 5.01 -10.56 0.34
N GLY A 160 4.74 -11.86 0.19
CA GLY A 160 3.45 -12.38 0.62
C GLY A 160 2.73 -13.36 -0.32
N HIS A 161 3.46 -14.15 -1.09
CA HIS A 161 2.86 -15.23 -1.87
C HIS A 161 2.23 -16.28 -0.94
N GLU A 162 1.04 -16.78 -1.27
CA GLU A 162 0.26 -17.69 -0.41
C GLU A 162 0.89 -19.05 -0.20
N THR A 163 1.76 -19.48 -1.11
CA THR A 163 2.46 -20.78 -1.01
C THR A 163 3.47 -20.81 0.14
N TYR A 164 4.00 -19.64 0.53
CA TYR A 164 5.07 -19.54 1.52
C TYR A 164 4.57 -18.96 2.85
N PRO A 165 5.19 -19.33 4.00
CA PRO A 165 4.77 -18.85 5.31
C PRO A 165 5.23 -17.41 5.60
N THR A 166 5.22 -16.54 4.60
CA THR A 166 5.79 -15.19 4.64
C THR A 166 5.22 -14.36 5.77
N TYR A 167 3.90 -14.38 5.96
CA TYR A 167 3.24 -13.60 7.02
C TYR A 167 3.47 -14.13 8.44
N HIS A 168 4.13 -15.29 8.60
CA HIS A 168 4.58 -15.79 9.89
C HIS A 168 6.00 -15.34 10.24
N ASN A 169 6.73 -14.71 9.32
CA ASN A 169 8.05 -14.14 9.58
C ASN A 169 7.92 -12.88 10.46
N GLU A 170 8.70 -12.82 11.54
CA GLU A 170 8.63 -11.73 12.53
C GLU A 170 8.97 -10.36 11.95
N ASN A 171 9.92 -10.28 11.00
CA ASN A 171 10.28 -9.02 10.34
C ASN A 171 9.14 -8.54 9.43
N ILE A 172 8.50 -9.45 8.68
CA ILE A 172 7.32 -9.12 7.85
C ILE A 172 6.19 -8.58 8.72
N GLN A 173 5.89 -9.25 9.85
CA GLN A 173 4.87 -8.78 10.79
C GLN A 173 5.22 -7.41 11.37
N LYS A 174 6.50 -7.18 11.67
CA LYS A 174 6.97 -5.87 12.17
C LYS A 174 6.79 -4.79 11.12
N VAL A 175 7.16 -5.04 9.85
CA VAL A 175 6.92 -4.11 8.73
C VAL A 175 5.45 -3.77 8.60
N ILE A 176 4.57 -4.78 8.59
CA ILE A 176 3.12 -4.54 8.44
C ILE A 176 2.56 -3.73 9.62
N ARG A 177 2.94 -4.04 10.87
CA ARG A 177 2.52 -3.26 12.04
C ARG A 177 2.96 -1.80 11.96
N ASN A 178 4.22 -1.58 11.62
CA ASN A 178 4.77 -0.23 11.46
C ASN A 178 4.08 0.51 10.30
N ALA A 179 3.80 -0.18 9.19
CA ALA A 179 3.10 0.37 8.06
C ALA A 179 1.67 0.80 8.40
N VAL A 180 0.92 -0.01 9.15
CA VAL A 180 -0.42 0.35 9.65
C VAL A 180 -0.37 1.67 10.43
N LEU A 181 0.57 1.80 11.35
CA LEU A 181 0.73 3.04 12.13
C LEU A 181 1.15 4.22 11.26
N TRP A 182 1.97 4.00 10.25
CA TRP A 182 2.47 5.07 9.37
C TRP A 182 1.42 5.56 8.38
N VAL A 183 0.63 4.64 7.77
CA VAL A 183 -0.40 5.03 6.80
C VAL A 183 -1.64 5.61 7.48
N ALA A 184 -1.95 5.21 8.72
CA ALA A 184 -3.06 5.77 9.47
C ALA A 184 -2.92 7.30 9.56
N SER A 185 -3.96 8.00 9.14
CA SER A 185 -3.96 9.46 9.21
C SER A 185 -4.43 9.90 10.60
N PRO A 186 -3.70 10.79 11.29
CA PRO A 186 -4.19 11.35 12.56
C PRO A 186 -5.38 12.30 12.39
N GLY A 187 -5.93 12.40 11.18
CA GLY A 187 -6.88 13.45 10.81
C GLY A 187 -6.16 14.78 10.58
N ALA A 188 -6.58 15.52 9.57
CA ALA A 188 -6.09 16.86 9.30
C ALA A 188 -7.30 17.80 9.10
N PRO A 189 -7.16 19.10 9.42
CA PRO A 189 -8.19 20.07 9.07
C PRO A 189 -8.51 20.00 7.59
N GLU A 190 -9.77 20.16 7.25
CA GLU A 190 -10.16 20.22 5.84
C GLU A 190 -9.60 21.48 5.18
N HIS A 191 -9.06 21.29 3.98
CA HIS A 191 -8.69 22.42 3.13
C HIS A 191 -9.98 23.12 2.64
N GLN A 192 -9.97 24.44 2.70
CA GLN A 192 -11.03 25.22 2.05
C GLN A 192 -10.66 25.46 0.60
N TYR A 193 -11.56 25.08 -0.30
CA TYR A 193 -11.40 25.27 -1.74
C TYR A 193 -12.53 26.16 -2.27
N GLY A 194 -12.30 26.78 -3.44
CA GLY A 194 -13.28 27.57 -4.14
C GLY A 194 -13.04 29.07 -3.98
N HIS A 195 -14.10 29.84 -4.20
CA HIS A 195 -14.03 31.30 -4.11
C HIS A 195 -13.81 31.75 -2.66
N VAL A 196 -12.88 32.65 -2.46
CA VAL A 196 -12.59 33.26 -1.15
C VAL A 196 -12.58 34.78 -1.28
N GLU A 197 -13.03 35.46 -0.23
CA GLU A 197 -12.86 36.91 -0.13
C GLU A 197 -11.39 37.26 0.18
N PRO A 198 -10.89 38.39 -0.33
CA PRO A 198 -9.54 38.83 -0.05
C PRO A 198 -9.28 39.00 1.45
N ILE A 199 -8.15 38.50 1.92
CA ILE A 199 -7.71 38.67 3.32
C ILE A 199 -7.37 40.12 3.60
N GLU A 200 -6.86 40.86 2.60
CA GLU A 200 -6.54 42.26 2.69
C GLU A 200 -7.27 43.06 1.60
N PRO A 201 -7.52 44.37 1.82
CA PRO A 201 -8.16 45.21 0.82
C PRO A 201 -7.36 45.25 -0.51
N ILE A 202 -8.03 44.91 -1.60
CA ILE A 202 -7.45 45.02 -2.94
C ILE A 202 -7.54 46.46 -3.42
N SER A 203 -6.43 47.10 -3.60
CA SER A 203 -6.38 48.42 -4.25
C SER A 203 -6.70 48.24 -5.74
N ARG A 204 -7.91 48.63 -6.15
CA ARG A 204 -8.25 48.70 -7.58
C ARG A 204 -7.45 49.82 -8.20
N LYS A 205 -6.49 49.50 -9.06
CA LYS A 205 -5.93 50.49 -9.98
C LYS A 205 -7.02 50.85 -10.97
N GLY A 206 -7.50 52.10 -10.92
CA GLY A 206 -8.46 52.67 -11.88
C GLY A 206 -7.90 52.69 -13.30
#